data_ce1c6097cb0d50fba0d8da74bec5e35a
#
_entry.id   ce1c6097cb0d50fba0d8da74bec5e35a
#
_cell.length_a   1.000
_cell.length_b   1.000
_cell.length_c   1.000
_cell.angle_alpha   90.00
_cell.angle_beta   90.00
_cell.angle_gamma   90.00
#
_symmetry.space_group_name_H-M   'P 1'
#
loop_
_entity.id
_entity.type
_entity.pdbx_description
1 polymer ?
#
loop_
_entity_poly.entity_id
_entity_poly.type
_entity_poly.pdbx_seq_one_letter_code
_entity_poly.pdbx_strand_id
1 'polypeptide(L)'
;MTGKAYLWYYKTAWLVHHRNKIKQYAYEARIPELLLAGVAVAEVGGTPERFKGVGVLQFRQVIEEILGKNNNELSNATSIGSIAIQIGVAARTIGIHPNTLSHFQQFRLSQCLLNDSFNIRVVAFHLHDLTLYDNPDTDTLHLTDEQIILAGSRYNRGLIRAKEDIILSIRKSPGSAEREYSECGRRIMEKKDILQKILRGN
;
A
#
# COMPACT_ATOMS: atom_id res chain seq x y z
N MET A 1 -15.91 23.35 -5.88
CA MET A 1 -14.87 22.60 -5.16
C MET A 1 -13.72 22.31 -6.09
N THR A 2 -12.47 22.58 -5.69
CA THR A 2 -11.32 22.19 -6.51
C THR A 2 -11.17 20.66 -6.47
N GLY A 3 -10.64 20.04 -7.53
CA GLY A 3 -10.47 18.58 -7.60
C GLY A 3 -9.67 17.99 -6.43
N LYS A 4 -8.70 18.76 -5.88
CA LYS A 4 -7.92 18.35 -4.69
C LYS A 4 -8.79 18.28 -3.42
N ALA A 5 -9.71 19.21 -3.21
CA ALA A 5 -10.62 19.20 -2.07
C ALA A 5 -11.60 18.02 -2.13
N TYR A 6 -12.18 17.78 -3.33
CA TYR A 6 -13.04 16.61 -3.56
C TYR A 6 -12.32 15.29 -3.24
N LEU A 7 -11.10 15.11 -3.76
CA LEU A 7 -10.32 13.89 -3.50
C LEU A 7 -10.02 13.70 -2.00
N TRP A 8 -9.73 14.78 -1.28
CA TRP A 8 -9.52 14.71 0.16
C TRP A 8 -10.77 14.28 0.92
N TYR A 9 -11.93 14.86 0.59
CA TYR A 9 -13.21 14.44 1.19
C TYR A 9 -13.54 12.97 0.89
N TYR A 10 -13.31 12.53 -0.34
CA TYR A 10 -13.49 11.12 -0.71
C TYR A 10 -12.62 10.19 0.13
N LYS A 11 -11.32 10.48 0.23
CA LYS A 11 -10.35 9.69 1.00
C LYS A 11 -10.71 9.61 2.49
N THR A 12 -11.09 10.73 3.07
CA THR A 12 -11.50 10.80 4.49
C THR A 12 -12.82 10.08 4.74
N ALA A 13 -13.81 10.22 3.85
CA ALA A 13 -15.08 9.49 3.94
C ALA A 13 -14.85 7.96 3.83
N TRP A 14 -13.97 7.52 2.92
CA TRP A 14 -13.59 6.14 2.80
C TRP A 14 -12.93 5.62 4.09
N LEU A 15 -12.01 6.38 4.66
CA LEU A 15 -11.35 6.03 5.93
C LEU A 15 -12.35 5.94 7.10
N VAL A 16 -13.28 6.89 7.20
CA VAL A 16 -14.35 6.88 8.22
C VAL A 16 -15.19 5.60 8.07
N HIS A 17 -15.59 5.27 6.85
CA HIS A 17 -16.40 4.08 6.56
C HIS A 17 -15.66 2.77 6.93
N HIS A 18 -14.36 2.71 6.67
CA HIS A 18 -13.55 1.52 6.93
C HIS A 18 -12.80 1.53 8.27
N ARG A 19 -13.01 2.54 9.12
CA ARG A 19 -12.28 2.75 10.37
C ARG A 19 -12.15 1.49 11.23
N ASN A 20 -13.25 0.77 11.43
CA ASN A 20 -13.23 -0.45 12.26
C ASN A 20 -12.41 -1.57 11.64
N LYS A 21 -12.45 -1.72 10.31
CA LYS A 21 -11.61 -2.69 9.58
C LYS A 21 -10.13 -2.30 9.65
N ILE A 22 -9.80 -1.02 9.51
CA ILE A 22 -8.43 -0.53 9.66
C ILE A 22 -7.88 -0.90 11.05
N LYS A 23 -8.64 -0.62 12.12
CA LYS A 23 -8.25 -1.00 13.49
C LYS A 23 -8.09 -2.50 13.66
N GLN A 24 -9.07 -3.28 13.22
CA GLN A 24 -9.04 -4.73 13.31
C GLN A 24 -7.81 -5.31 12.61
N TYR A 25 -7.58 -4.95 11.35
CA TYR A 25 -6.51 -5.55 10.56
C TYR A 25 -5.13 -5.00 10.91
N ALA A 26 -5.02 -3.76 11.40
CA ALA A 26 -3.78 -3.27 11.99
C ALA A 26 -3.41 -4.08 13.25
N TYR A 27 -4.40 -4.37 14.11
CA TYR A 27 -4.21 -5.22 15.28
C TYR A 27 -3.82 -6.65 14.89
N GLU A 28 -4.54 -7.29 13.95
CA GLU A 28 -4.23 -8.63 13.46
C GLU A 28 -2.81 -8.73 12.89
N ALA A 29 -2.39 -7.73 12.12
CA ALA A 29 -1.06 -7.65 11.51
C ALA A 29 0.01 -7.10 12.49
N ARG A 30 -0.35 -6.73 13.72
CA ARG A 30 0.54 -6.17 14.74
C ARG A 30 1.29 -4.93 14.25
N ILE A 31 0.60 -3.97 13.64
CA ILE A 31 1.16 -2.67 13.21
C ILE A 31 0.34 -1.51 13.76
N PRO A 32 0.90 -0.28 13.86
CA PRO A 32 0.13 0.89 14.26
C PRO A 32 -1.01 1.18 13.29
N GLU A 33 -2.21 1.47 13.82
CA GLU A 33 -3.37 1.91 13.03
C GLU A 33 -3.04 3.13 12.15
N LEU A 34 -2.18 4.03 12.65
CA LEU A 34 -1.72 5.21 11.94
C LEU A 34 -1.00 4.87 10.63
N LEU A 35 -0.13 3.85 10.64
CA LEU A 35 0.60 3.41 9.45
C LEU A 35 -0.36 2.93 8.37
N LEU A 36 -1.28 2.01 8.73
CA LEU A 36 -2.26 1.47 7.79
C LEU A 36 -3.22 2.54 7.26
N ALA A 37 -3.76 3.40 8.15
CA ALA A 37 -4.63 4.50 7.76
C ALA A 37 -3.94 5.52 6.86
N GLY A 38 -2.67 5.83 7.14
CA GLY A 38 -1.88 6.77 6.37
C GLY A 38 -1.61 6.27 4.97
N VAL A 39 -1.21 5.01 4.80
CA VAL A 39 -1.03 4.37 3.49
C VAL A 39 -2.37 4.30 2.76
N ALA A 40 -3.46 3.93 3.43
CA ALA A 40 -4.79 3.90 2.82
C ALA A 40 -5.18 5.27 2.25
N VAL A 41 -5.03 6.34 3.02
CA VAL A 41 -5.33 7.71 2.55
C VAL A 41 -4.38 8.18 1.44
N ALA A 42 -3.14 7.71 1.41
CA ALA A 42 -2.25 8.00 0.30
C ALA A 42 -2.74 7.35 -1.01
N GLU A 43 -3.12 6.08 -0.97
CA GLU A 43 -3.40 5.22 -2.13
C GLU A 43 -4.85 5.28 -2.60
N VAL A 44 -5.83 5.44 -1.70
CA VAL A 44 -7.25 5.42 -2.09
C VAL A 44 -7.53 6.48 -3.15
N GLY A 45 -7.90 6.01 -4.35
CA GLY A 45 -8.29 6.83 -5.50
C GLY A 45 -9.80 6.83 -5.74
N GLY A 46 -10.25 7.54 -6.78
CA GLY A 46 -11.65 7.54 -7.20
C GLY A 46 -12.10 6.21 -7.83
N THR A 47 -13.41 5.95 -7.77
CA THR A 47 -14.04 4.70 -8.23
C THR A 47 -13.61 4.24 -9.64
N PRO A 48 -13.41 5.12 -10.65
CA PRO A 48 -13.00 4.67 -11.98
C PRO A 48 -11.64 3.96 -12.03
N GLU A 49 -10.71 4.33 -11.16
CA GLU A 49 -9.36 3.74 -11.14
C GLU A 49 -9.36 2.33 -10.56
N ARG A 50 -10.28 2.03 -9.65
CA ARG A 50 -10.41 0.72 -9.01
C ARG A 50 -10.64 -0.42 -10.02
N PHE A 51 -11.45 -0.19 -11.05
CA PHE A 51 -11.77 -1.20 -12.06
C PHE A 51 -10.79 -1.24 -13.23
N LYS A 52 -10.06 -0.16 -13.49
CA LYS A 52 -9.04 -0.12 -14.55
C LYS A 52 -7.96 -1.18 -14.34
N GLY A 53 -7.61 -1.46 -13.09
CA GLY A 53 -6.58 -2.44 -12.74
C GLY A 53 -6.85 -3.83 -13.30
N VAL A 54 -8.11 -4.30 -13.29
CA VAL A 54 -8.47 -5.62 -13.85
C VAL A 54 -8.28 -5.66 -15.35
N GLY A 55 -8.68 -4.61 -16.06
CA GLY A 55 -8.45 -4.51 -17.50
C GLY A 55 -6.96 -4.45 -17.87
N VAL A 56 -6.16 -3.73 -17.08
CA VAL A 56 -4.70 -3.70 -17.24
C VAL A 56 -4.09 -5.07 -16.96
N LEU A 57 -4.56 -5.80 -15.96
CA LEU A 57 -4.12 -7.15 -15.66
C LEU A 57 -4.33 -8.07 -16.88
N GLN A 58 -5.55 -8.12 -17.39
CA GLN A 58 -5.87 -8.96 -18.55
C GLN A 58 -5.05 -8.60 -19.79
N PHE A 59 -4.89 -7.29 -20.06
CA PHE A 59 -4.04 -6.83 -21.16
C PHE A 59 -2.58 -7.29 -21.00
N ARG A 60 -2.01 -7.18 -19.81
CA ARG A 60 -0.64 -7.63 -19.52
C ARG A 60 -0.48 -9.14 -19.65
N GLN A 61 -1.48 -9.93 -19.25
CA GLN A 61 -1.49 -11.38 -19.44
C GLN A 61 -1.46 -11.75 -20.92
N VAL A 62 -2.25 -11.08 -21.76
CA VAL A 62 -2.23 -11.29 -23.24
C VAL A 62 -0.86 -10.93 -23.82
N ILE A 63 -0.24 -9.83 -23.38
CA ILE A 63 1.11 -9.46 -23.83
C ILE A 63 2.13 -10.51 -23.43
N GLU A 64 2.08 -11.03 -22.21
CA GLU A 64 2.99 -12.11 -21.74
C GLU A 64 2.85 -13.37 -22.58
N GLU A 65 1.63 -13.76 -22.92
CA GLU A 65 1.34 -14.90 -23.79
C GLU A 65 1.92 -14.69 -25.21
N ILE A 66 1.66 -13.52 -25.82
CA ILE A 66 2.18 -13.19 -27.17
C ILE A 66 3.71 -13.18 -27.18
N LEU A 67 4.35 -12.69 -26.11
CA LEU A 67 5.81 -12.62 -26.00
C LEU A 67 6.47 -13.94 -25.54
N GLY A 68 5.68 -14.99 -25.25
CA GLY A 68 6.18 -16.26 -24.72
C GLY A 68 6.83 -16.13 -23.33
N LYS A 69 6.47 -15.10 -22.54
CA LYS A 69 7.00 -14.87 -21.20
C LYS A 69 6.19 -15.65 -20.17
N ASN A 70 6.80 -16.68 -19.59
CA ASN A 70 6.13 -17.57 -18.62
C ASN A 70 6.38 -17.17 -17.14
N ASN A 71 6.94 -15.97 -16.86
CA ASN A 71 7.30 -15.56 -15.52
C ASN A 71 6.28 -14.64 -14.84
N ASN A 72 5.20 -14.26 -15.52
CA ASN A 72 4.14 -13.38 -15.03
C ASN A 72 4.64 -12.02 -14.49
N GLU A 73 5.77 -11.53 -14.97
CA GLU A 73 6.43 -10.33 -14.42
C GLU A 73 5.59 -9.06 -14.64
N LEU A 74 5.03 -8.91 -15.85
CA LEU A 74 4.21 -7.75 -16.19
C LEU A 74 2.85 -7.79 -15.48
N SER A 75 2.19 -8.94 -15.48
CA SER A 75 0.88 -9.12 -14.85
C SER A 75 0.97 -9.01 -13.33
N ASN A 76 2.00 -9.58 -12.70
CA ASN A 76 2.28 -9.46 -11.28
C ASN A 76 2.55 -8.02 -10.82
N ALA A 77 3.05 -7.13 -11.70
CA ALA A 77 3.26 -5.72 -11.43
C ALA A 77 1.97 -4.87 -11.50
N THR A 78 0.81 -5.49 -11.77
CA THR A 78 -0.48 -4.78 -11.82
C THR A 78 -1.00 -4.50 -10.43
N SER A 79 -1.28 -3.23 -10.12
CA SER A 79 -1.88 -2.81 -8.85
C SER A 79 -3.39 -2.87 -8.87
N ILE A 80 -3.99 -3.45 -7.83
CA ILE A 80 -5.43 -3.69 -7.67
C ILE A 80 -5.89 -3.28 -6.26
N GLY A 81 -7.16 -2.95 -6.14
CA GLY A 81 -7.82 -2.66 -4.87
C GLY A 81 -7.95 -1.17 -4.56
N SER A 82 -8.70 -0.86 -3.51
CA SER A 82 -8.89 0.52 -3.02
C SER A 82 -7.59 1.10 -2.47
N ILE A 83 -6.84 0.30 -1.72
CA ILE A 83 -5.44 0.56 -1.38
C ILE A 83 -4.64 -0.22 -2.42
N ALA A 84 -4.07 0.49 -3.41
CA ALA A 84 -3.43 -0.13 -4.56
C ALA A 84 -2.25 -1.02 -4.14
N ILE A 85 -2.35 -2.34 -4.40
CA ILE A 85 -1.28 -3.32 -4.14
C ILE A 85 -1.04 -4.17 -5.39
N GLN A 86 0.22 -4.42 -5.73
CA GLN A 86 0.57 -5.26 -6.87
C GLN A 86 0.16 -6.72 -6.64
N ILE A 87 -0.34 -7.39 -7.67
CA ILE A 87 -0.75 -8.82 -7.62
C ILE A 87 0.37 -9.70 -7.06
N GLY A 88 1.59 -9.53 -7.54
CA GLY A 88 2.73 -10.31 -7.09
C GLY A 88 3.13 -10.05 -5.63
N VAL A 89 2.94 -8.81 -5.14
CA VAL A 89 3.14 -8.46 -3.73
C VAL A 89 2.05 -9.10 -2.88
N ALA A 90 0.79 -8.95 -3.26
CA ALA A 90 -0.33 -9.55 -2.56
C ALA A 90 -0.21 -11.07 -2.47
N ALA A 91 0.19 -11.74 -3.57
CA ALA A 91 0.43 -13.17 -3.58
C ALA A 91 1.50 -13.58 -2.56
N ARG A 92 2.67 -12.92 -2.54
CA ARG A 92 3.72 -13.19 -1.54
C ARG A 92 3.23 -13.02 -0.12
N THR A 93 2.51 -11.94 0.14
CA THR A 93 1.97 -11.63 1.49
C THR A 93 1.03 -12.72 2.00
N ILE A 94 0.28 -13.39 1.12
CA ILE A 94 -0.59 -14.52 1.48
C ILE A 94 0.09 -15.89 1.34
N GLY A 95 1.41 -15.93 1.19
CA GLY A 95 2.20 -17.17 1.15
C GLY A 95 2.22 -17.88 -0.21
N ILE A 96 1.86 -17.21 -1.30
CA ILE A 96 1.89 -17.79 -2.65
C ILE A 96 3.06 -17.21 -3.45
N HIS A 97 3.86 -18.05 -4.09
CA HIS A 97 4.95 -17.58 -4.95
C HIS A 97 4.36 -16.96 -6.23
N PRO A 98 4.65 -15.68 -6.56
CA PRO A 98 3.98 -14.98 -7.66
C PRO A 98 4.13 -15.65 -9.03
N ASN A 99 5.31 -16.21 -9.30
CA ASN A 99 5.61 -16.82 -10.59
C ASN A 99 4.91 -18.19 -10.81
N THR A 100 4.29 -18.75 -9.75
CA THR A 100 3.52 -20.00 -9.85
C THR A 100 2.03 -19.75 -10.10
N LEU A 101 1.58 -18.50 -10.06
CA LEU A 101 0.18 -18.16 -10.34
C LEU A 101 -0.14 -18.34 -11.83
N SER A 102 -1.17 -19.11 -12.13
CA SER A 102 -1.77 -19.08 -13.49
C SER A 102 -2.50 -17.73 -13.70
N HIS A 103 -2.75 -17.36 -14.96
CA HIS A 103 -3.54 -16.17 -15.30
C HIS A 103 -4.93 -16.19 -14.63
N PHE A 104 -5.56 -17.36 -14.54
CA PHE A 104 -6.82 -17.52 -13.84
C PHE A 104 -6.71 -17.26 -12.34
N GLN A 105 -5.64 -17.74 -11.69
CA GLN A 105 -5.40 -17.49 -10.26
C GLN A 105 -5.11 -16.00 -10.00
N GLN A 106 -4.34 -15.34 -10.86
CA GLN A 106 -4.14 -13.88 -10.78
C GLN A 106 -5.46 -13.12 -10.91
N PHE A 107 -6.31 -13.52 -11.85
CA PHE A 107 -7.65 -12.94 -12.00
C PHE A 107 -8.49 -13.15 -10.74
N ARG A 108 -8.52 -14.37 -10.17
CA ARG A 108 -9.22 -14.65 -8.91
C ARG A 108 -8.68 -13.81 -7.76
N LEU A 109 -7.37 -13.68 -7.61
CA LEU A 109 -6.75 -12.83 -6.62
C LEU A 109 -7.14 -11.35 -6.83
N SER A 110 -7.19 -10.88 -8.08
CA SER A 110 -7.64 -9.52 -8.38
C SER A 110 -9.08 -9.27 -7.93
N GLN A 111 -9.99 -10.24 -8.12
CA GLN A 111 -11.36 -10.16 -7.63
C GLN A 111 -11.43 -10.10 -6.09
N CYS A 112 -10.60 -10.87 -5.40
CA CYS A 112 -10.49 -10.79 -3.95
C CYS A 112 -9.98 -9.40 -3.49
N LEU A 113 -8.98 -8.83 -4.17
CA LEU A 113 -8.42 -7.51 -3.87
C LEU A 113 -9.40 -6.35 -4.13
N LEU A 114 -10.44 -6.55 -4.96
CA LEU A 114 -11.52 -5.58 -5.11
C LEU A 114 -12.47 -5.54 -3.89
N ASN A 115 -12.45 -6.57 -3.04
CA ASN A 115 -13.15 -6.55 -1.76
C ASN A 115 -12.30 -5.78 -0.72
N ASP A 116 -12.85 -4.69 -0.18
CA ASP A 116 -12.12 -3.80 0.74
C ASP A 116 -11.63 -4.51 2.01
N SER A 117 -12.39 -5.47 2.55
CA SER A 117 -11.95 -6.21 3.74
C SER A 117 -10.70 -7.04 3.44
N PHE A 118 -10.69 -7.77 2.34
CA PHE A 118 -9.54 -8.55 1.92
C PHE A 118 -8.35 -7.65 1.56
N ASN A 119 -8.60 -6.57 0.81
CA ASN A 119 -7.56 -5.61 0.40
C ASN A 119 -6.88 -4.97 1.60
N ILE A 120 -7.65 -4.40 2.54
CA ILE A 120 -7.11 -3.77 3.77
C ILE A 120 -6.29 -4.77 4.58
N ARG A 121 -6.79 -6.02 4.73
CA ARG A 121 -6.09 -7.07 5.47
C ARG A 121 -4.75 -7.43 4.84
N VAL A 122 -4.72 -7.68 3.53
CA VAL A 122 -3.47 -7.99 2.81
C VAL A 122 -2.47 -6.85 2.91
N VAL A 123 -2.92 -5.60 2.75
CA VAL A 123 -2.05 -4.42 2.90
C VAL A 123 -1.49 -4.30 4.31
N ALA A 124 -2.28 -4.60 5.35
CA ALA A 124 -1.80 -4.57 6.73
C ALA A 124 -0.65 -5.57 6.96
N PHE A 125 -0.81 -6.82 6.50
CA PHE A 125 0.25 -7.83 6.60
C PHE A 125 1.47 -7.47 5.77
N HIS A 126 1.28 -6.90 4.57
CA HIS A 126 2.40 -6.41 3.77
C HIS A 126 3.17 -5.29 4.46
N LEU A 127 2.50 -4.36 5.15
CA LEU A 127 3.15 -3.30 5.93
C LEU A 127 3.92 -3.87 7.13
N HIS A 128 3.43 -4.93 7.77
CA HIS A 128 4.17 -5.67 8.78
C HIS A 128 5.48 -6.24 8.19
N ASP A 129 5.41 -6.91 7.04
CA ASP A 129 6.59 -7.48 6.38
C ASP A 129 7.61 -6.39 6.01
N LEU A 130 7.15 -5.24 5.48
CA LEU A 130 8.00 -4.09 5.17
C LEU A 130 8.67 -3.50 6.42
N THR A 131 7.97 -3.49 7.55
CA THR A 131 8.50 -3.02 8.84
C THR A 131 9.64 -3.93 9.29
N LEU A 132 9.44 -5.24 9.28
CA LEU A 132 10.46 -6.22 9.66
C LEU A 132 11.62 -6.30 8.68
N TYR A 133 11.38 -6.04 7.39
CA TYR A 133 12.44 -5.99 6.39
C TYR A 133 13.55 -4.98 6.75
N ASP A 134 13.16 -3.80 7.19
CA ASP A 134 14.12 -2.76 7.57
C ASP A 134 14.51 -2.81 9.06
N ASN A 135 13.69 -3.40 9.92
CA ASN A 135 13.87 -3.42 11.38
C ASN A 135 13.44 -4.78 11.95
N PRO A 136 14.24 -5.85 11.74
CA PRO A 136 13.84 -7.22 12.06
C PRO A 136 13.56 -7.47 13.55
N ASP A 137 14.23 -6.71 14.44
CA ASP A 137 14.13 -6.89 15.89
C ASP A 137 13.16 -5.89 16.56
N THR A 138 12.38 -5.12 15.78
CA THR A 138 11.48 -4.10 16.35
C THR A 138 10.17 -4.69 16.85
N ASP A 139 9.61 -4.09 17.90
CA ASP A 139 8.19 -4.28 18.22
C ASP A 139 7.34 -3.53 17.19
N THR A 140 6.74 -4.28 16.27
CA THR A 140 5.98 -3.74 15.16
C THR A 140 4.72 -2.97 15.57
N LEU A 141 4.22 -3.16 16.81
CA LEU A 141 3.09 -2.39 17.36
C LEU A 141 3.50 -0.97 17.79
N HIS A 142 4.76 -0.78 18.23
CA HIS A 142 5.24 0.46 18.81
C HIS A 142 6.36 1.06 17.97
N LEU A 143 6.03 1.49 16.75
CA LEU A 143 6.99 2.09 15.83
C LEU A 143 7.27 3.55 16.19
N THR A 144 8.53 3.95 16.04
CA THR A 144 8.93 5.36 16.06
C THR A 144 8.40 6.08 14.81
N ASP A 145 8.34 7.40 14.85
CA ASP A 145 7.93 8.23 13.70
C ASP A 145 8.81 7.95 12.46
N GLU A 146 10.13 7.75 12.64
CA GLU A 146 11.06 7.40 11.57
C GLU A 146 10.74 6.01 10.96
N GLN A 147 10.42 5.02 11.78
CA GLN A 147 10.03 3.69 11.31
C GLN A 147 8.70 3.71 10.55
N ILE A 148 7.72 4.53 10.99
CA ILE A 148 6.46 4.73 10.26
C ILE A 148 6.74 5.38 8.90
N ILE A 149 7.61 6.41 8.85
CA ILE A 149 8.00 7.06 7.59
C ILE A 149 8.67 6.05 6.67
N LEU A 150 9.58 5.23 7.20
CA LEU A 150 10.31 4.24 6.43
C LEU A 150 9.36 3.19 5.82
N ALA A 151 8.51 2.55 6.63
CA ALA A 151 7.56 1.54 6.17
C ALA A 151 6.55 2.10 5.16
N GLY A 152 6.00 3.31 5.40
CA GLY A 152 5.11 3.97 4.46
C GLY A 152 5.80 4.35 3.13
N SER A 153 7.10 4.69 3.18
CA SER A 153 7.89 4.97 1.98
C SER A 153 8.20 3.70 1.20
N ARG A 154 8.50 2.59 1.88
CA ARG A 154 8.68 1.26 1.28
C ARG A 154 7.44 0.80 0.52
N TYR A 155 6.26 1.03 1.06
CA TYR A 155 5.01 0.67 0.39
C TYR A 155 4.92 1.26 -1.03
N ASN A 156 5.32 2.51 -1.18
CA ASN A 156 5.27 3.22 -2.47
C ASN A 156 6.50 2.95 -3.37
N ARG A 157 7.70 2.83 -2.78
CA ARG A 157 8.99 2.76 -3.51
C ARG A 157 9.54 1.35 -3.67
N GLY A 158 9.00 0.36 -2.95
CA GLY A 158 9.51 -1.02 -2.93
C GLY A 158 10.85 -1.16 -2.18
N LEU A 159 11.55 -2.26 -2.43
CA LEU A 159 12.73 -2.70 -1.66
C LEU A 159 14.08 -2.39 -2.32
N ILE A 160 14.09 -1.85 -3.55
CA ILE A 160 15.33 -1.68 -4.35
C ILE A 160 16.26 -0.64 -3.72
N ARG A 161 15.70 0.43 -3.12
CA ARG A 161 16.51 1.51 -2.55
C ARG A 161 17.05 1.11 -1.17
N ALA A 162 18.29 1.53 -0.84
CA ALA A 162 18.86 1.29 0.48
C ALA A 162 18.04 1.98 1.59
N LYS A 163 17.99 1.38 2.78
CA LYS A 163 17.31 1.93 3.97
C LYS A 163 17.86 3.32 4.32
N GLU A 164 19.17 3.43 4.29
CA GLU A 164 19.93 4.64 4.62
C GLU A 164 19.56 5.82 3.72
N ASP A 165 19.35 5.58 2.43
CA ASP A 165 18.91 6.61 1.49
C ASP A 165 17.53 7.17 1.85
N ILE A 166 16.60 6.31 2.25
CA ILE A 166 15.27 6.75 2.68
C ILE A 166 15.37 7.55 3.98
N ILE A 167 16.15 7.07 4.96
CA ILE A 167 16.35 7.77 6.25
C ILE A 167 17.00 9.14 6.03
N LEU A 168 18.08 9.21 5.25
CA LEU A 168 18.75 10.46 4.93
C LEU A 168 17.81 11.44 4.21
N SER A 169 16.93 10.93 3.36
CA SER A 169 15.97 11.75 2.61
C SER A 169 14.98 12.51 3.52
N ILE A 170 14.70 11.99 4.72
CA ILE A 170 13.77 12.62 5.68
C ILE A 170 14.27 14.02 6.05
N ARG A 171 15.61 14.19 6.17
CA ARG A 171 16.27 15.43 6.61
C ARG A 171 16.67 16.35 5.46
N LYS A 172 16.48 15.94 4.20
CA LYS A 172 16.82 16.76 3.02
C LYS A 172 15.92 17.99 2.89
N SER A 173 16.48 19.05 2.34
CA SER A 173 15.75 20.30 2.11
C SER A 173 14.52 20.13 1.23
N PRO A 174 13.43 20.88 1.48
CA PRO A 174 12.29 20.91 0.57
C PRO A 174 12.74 21.27 -0.86
N GLY A 175 12.24 20.47 -1.84
CA GLY A 175 12.58 20.68 -3.27
C GLY A 175 13.79 19.88 -3.75
N SER A 176 14.58 19.23 -2.89
CA SER A 176 15.63 18.33 -3.36
C SER A 176 15.02 17.02 -3.90
N ALA A 177 15.61 16.47 -4.96
CA ALA A 177 15.12 15.23 -5.59
C ALA A 177 15.16 14.03 -4.61
N GLU A 178 16.19 13.97 -3.76
CA GLU A 178 16.33 12.88 -2.79
C GLU A 178 15.23 12.89 -1.73
N ARG A 179 14.67 14.08 -1.40
CA ARG A 179 13.58 14.20 -0.42
C ARG A 179 12.33 13.43 -0.84
N GLU A 180 12.16 13.17 -2.13
CA GLU A 180 11.04 12.37 -2.65
C GLU A 180 11.05 10.91 -2.16
N TYR A 181 12.23 10.37 -1.76
CA TYR A 181 12.32 8.97 -1.35
C TYR A 181 11.50 8.67 -0.09
N SER A 182 11.33 9.63 0.81
CA SER A 182 10.50 9.52 2.01
C SER A 182 9.14 10.24 1.91
N GLU A 183 8.75 10.72 0.73
CA GLU A 183 7.56 11.58 0.57
C GLU A 183 6.28 10.92 1.10
N CYS A 184 6.04 9.66 0.72
CA CYS A 184 4.82 8.95 1.14
C CYS A 184 4.74 8.82 2.66
N GLY A 185 5.80 8.35 3.30
CA GLY A 185 5.86 8.21 4.76
C GLY A 185 5.77 9.54 5.51
N ARG A 186 6.46 10.60 5.02
CA ARG A 186 6.36 11.95 5.62
C ARG A 186 4.94 12.50 5.54
N ARG A 187 4.23 12.27 4.43
CA ARG A 187 2.82 12.68 4.30
C ARG A 187 1.90 11.98 5.31
N ILE A 188 2.22 10.78 5.76
CA ILE A 188 1.51 10.11 6.85
C ILE A 188 1.67 10.93 8.13
N MET A 189 2.91 11.32 8.45
CA MET A 189 3.20 12.08 9.65
C MET A 189 2.62 13.51 9.63
N GLU A 190 2.64 14.18 8.48
CA GLU A 190 2.00 15.49 8.28
C GLU A 190 0.48 15.46 8.56
N LYS A 191 -0.14 14.29 8.42
CA LYS A 191 -1.58 14.10 8.65
C LYS A 191 -1.89 13.34 9.94
N LYS A 192 -0.89 13.08 10.77
CA LYS A 192 -1.00 12.26 11.99
C LYS A 192 -2.21 12.63 12.84
N ASP A 193 -2.35 13.90 13.19
CA ASP A 193 -3.41 14.36 14.10
C ASP A 193 -4.82 14.16 13.53
N ILE A 194 -5.01 14.46 12.24
CA ILE A 194 -6.32 14.29 11.60
C ILE A 194 -6.64 12.81 11.41
N LEU A 195 -5.67 11.98 11.06
CA LEU A 195 -5.85 10.52 10.95
C LEU A 195 -6.22 9.91 12.30
N GLN A 196 -5.55 10.32 13.38
CA GLN A 196 -5.86 9.84 14.73
C GLN A 196 -7.25 10.28 15.20
N LYS A 197 -7.67 11.50 14.89
CA LYS A 197 -9.06 11.96 15.18
C LYS A 197 -10.08 11.07 14.47
N ILE A 198 -9.91 10.82 13.18
CA ILE A 198 -10.79 9.94 12.41
C ILE A 198 -10.83 8.53 13.02
N LEU A 199 -9.68 7.97 13.37
CA LEU A 199 -9.58 6.64 13.96
C LEU A 199 -10.28 6.58 15.33
N ARG A 200 -10.21 7.62 16.15
CA ARG A 200 -10.90 7.68 17.45
C ARG A 200 -12.40 7.88 17.31
N GLY A 201 -12.88 8.41 16.19
CA GLY A 201 -14.29 8.67 15.94
C GLY A 201 -14.77 10.02 16.47
N ASN A 202 -13.85 10.95 16.63
CA ASN A 202 -14.10 12.33 17.08
C ASN A 202 -14.12 13.28 15.89
#